data_505bd18592665a5467782a1cc4da9567
#
_entry.id   505bd18592665a5467782a1cc4da9567
#
_cell.length_a   1.000
_cell.length_b   1.000
_cell.length_c   1.000
_cell.angle_alpha   90.00
_cell.angle_beta   90.00
_cell.angle_gamma   90.00
#
_symmetry.space_group_name_H-M   'P 1'
#
loop_
_entity.id
_entity.type
_entity.pdbx_description
1 polymer ?
#
loop_
_entity_poly.entity_id
_entity_poly.type
_entity_poly.pdbx_seq_one_letter_code
_entity_poly.pdbx_strand_id
1 'polypeptide(L)'
;MAQAEGVSRALLSRRFQVFLQNPPHPLMVWKANPPTITSVPRRLWTYGFDGKWLGRGCVVLIHRDVTHKETLWWSDSMSESIDAYTKDITPIKHLTKDNHPVGTISDWKPGIVRIMGETWEGVYQQRCLVHVERDLKRLLPLHSPIPATQYLREIAMRICSLKTRADRNHFFFSLLLWHNEYESLLKERTIPVFGTTKKRWWYTHSNLRRAWRILTHDTDSLFEYLDVPIIPSTNNSLEGINSHLARRRGLPKEYQVAMMYWQLALSRCKTPSLRKQLWGIWKQVAAASQTTQIVT
;
A
#
# COMPACT_ATOMS: atom_id res chain seq x y z
N MET A 1 7.22 -34.72 -4.94
CA MET A 1 5.88 -34.56 -4.38
C MET A 1 4.91 -35.68 -4.78
N ALA A 2 4.57 -35.88 -6.06
CA ALA A 2 3.63 -36.96 -6.48
C ALA A 2 4.03 -38.37 -6.02
N GLN A 3 5.31 -38.71 -6.04
CA GLN A 3 5.83 -39.99 -5.58
C GLN A 3 5.76 -40.17 -4.05
N ALA A 4 5.86 -39.07 -3.27
CA ALA A 4 5.82 -39.13 -1.83
C ALA A 4 4.39 -39.33 -1.27
N GLU A 5 3.36 -39.02 -2.07
CA GLU A 5 1.94 -39.12 -1.66
C GLU A 5 1.21 -40.30 -2.34
N GLY A 6 1.89 -41.10 -3.14
CA GLY A 6 1.30 -42.23 -3.85
C GLY A 6 0.19 -41.90 -4.87
N VAL A 7 0.14 -40.63 -5.33
CA VAL A 7 -0.88 -40.12 -6.26
C VAL A 7 -0.29 -39.83 -7.63
N SER A 8 -1.08 -39.99 -8.69
CA SER A 8 -0.64 -39.66 -10.04
C SER A 8 -0.44 -38.16 -10.24
N ARG A 9 0.49 -37.75 -11.13
CA ARG A 9 0.69 -36.35 -11.52
C ARG A 9 -0.58 -35.70 -12.04
N ALA A 10 -1.41 -36.42 -12.78
CA ALA A 10 -2.68 -35.94 -13.32
C ALA A 10 -3.69 -35.61 -12.18
N LEU A 11 -3.74 -36.47 -11.16
CA LEU A 11 -4.62 -36.24 -10.00
C LEU A 11 -4.14 -35.02 -9.17
N LEU A 12 -2.83 -34.87 -8.96
CA LEU A 12 -2.27 -33.69 -8.30
C LEU A 12 -2.56 -32.42 -9.10
N SER A 13 -2.39 -32.44 -10.42
CA SER A 13 -2.69 -31.30 -11.28
C SER A 13 -4.17 -30.91 -11.19
N ARG A 14 -5.10 -31.87 -11.27
CA ARG A 14 -6.55 -31.59 -11.10
C ARG A 14 -6.87 -31.01 -9.74
N ARG A 15 -6.34 -31.59 -8.66
CA ARG A 15 -6.53 -31.05 -7.30
C ARG A 15 -5.99 -29.62 -7.20
N PHE A 16 -4.83 -29.36 -7.77
CA PHE A 16 -4.23 -28.02 -7.75
C PHE A 16 -5.05 -27.00 -8.54
N GLN A 17 -5.64 -27.39 -9.68
CA GLN A 17 -6.54 -26.53 -10.46
C GLN A 17 -7.76 -26.07 -9.65
N VAL A 18 -8.36 -26.94 -8.85
CA VAL A 18 -9.50 -26.56 -8.00
C VAL A 18 -9.12 -25.44 -7.02
N PHE A 19 -7.91 -25.46 -6.46
CA PHE A 19 -7.41 -24.38 -5.59
C PHE A 19 -7.16 -23.07 -6.34
N LEU A 20 -6.65 -23.14 -7.55
CA LEU A 20 -6.37 -21.97 -8.37
C LEU A 20 -7.65 -21.32 -8.89
N GLN A 21 -8.66 -22.11 -9.19
CA GLN A 21 -9.97 -21.62 -9.67
C GLN A 21 -10.86 -21.06 -8.55
N ASN A 22 -10.64 -21.51 -7.32
CA ASN A 22 -11.41 -21.08 -6.16
C ASN A 22 -10.49 -20.50 -5.05
N PRO A 23 -9.79 -19.39 -5.31
CA PRO A 23 -8.95 -18.77 -4.30
C PRO A 23 -9.79 -18.25 -3.13
N PRO A 24 -9.27 -18.28 -1.89
CA PRO A 24 -10.04 -17.87 -0.73
C PRO A 24 -10.33 -16.38 -0.74
N HIS A 25 -11.62 -16.02 -0.75
CA HIS A 25 -12.06 -14.65 -0.59
C HIS A 25 -11.87 -14.17 0.86
N PRO A 26 -11.57 -12.87 1.12
CA PRO A 26 -11.42 -12.32 2.47
C PRO A 26 -12.53 -12.67 3.43
N LEU A 27 -13.79 -12.69 3.01
CA LEU A 27 -14.94 -13.06 3.86
C LEU A 27 -14.86 -14.49 4.40
N MET A 28 -14.25 -15.43 3.70
CA MET A 28 -14.04 -16.79 4.21
C MET A 28 -13.09 -16.77 5.40
N VAL A 29 -12.05 -15.95 5.30
CA VAL A 29 -11.05 -15.77 6.36
C VAL A 29 -11.65 -15.05 7.56
N TRP A 30 -12.49 -14.03 7.34
CA TRP A 30 -13.20 -13.34 8.42
C TRP A 30 -14.15 -14.28 9.18
N LYS A 31 -14.82 -15.19 8.48
CA LYS A 31 -15.66 -16.22 9.13
C LYS A 31 -14.83 -17.21 9.96
N ALA A 32 -13.65 -17.61 9.47
CA ALA A 32 -12.76 -18.55 10.17
C ALA A 32 -11.97 -17.90 11.31
N ASN A 33 -11.52 -16.66 11.11
CA ASN A 33 -10.68 -15.89 12.02
C ASN A 33 -10.97 -14.39 11.90
N PRO A 34 -12.02 -13.88 12.56
CA PRO A 34 -12.35 -12.48 12.56
C PRO A 34 -11.14 -11.63 12.98
N PRO A 35 -10.91 -10.45 12.37
CA PRO A 35 -9.85 -9.55 12.80
C PRO A 35 -10.05 -9.09 14.25
N THR A 36 -8.95 -8.87 14.95
CA THR A 36 -8.99 -8.49 16.38
C THR A 36 -9.72 -7.16 16.60
N ILE A 37 -9.70 -6.26 15.60
CA ILE A 37 -10.43 -4.98 15.63
C ILE A 37 -11.96 -5.15 15.74
N THR A 38 -12.51 -6.31 15.36
CA THR A 38 -13.96 -6.58 15.49
C THR A 38 -14.35 -7.22 16.81
N SER A 39 -13.38 -7.81 17.52
CA SER A 39 -13.59 -8.54 18.77
C SER A 39 -13.35 -7.69 20.01
N VAL A 40 -12.57 -6.63 19.90
CA VAL A 40 -12.19 -5.73 20.99
C VAL A 40 -12.82 -4.36 20.77
N PRO A 41 -13.83 -3.97 21.55
CA PRO A 41 -14.48 -2.66 21.41
C PRO A 41 -13.48 -1.51 21.59
N ARG A 42 -13.59 -0.49 20.75
CA ARG A 42 -12.78 0.74 20.80
C ARG A 42 -11.26 0.50 20.72
N ARG A 43 -10.83 -0.57 20.07
CA ARG A 43 -9.40 -0.81 19.85
C ARG A 43 -8.85 0.25 18.89
N LEU A 44 -7.81 0.96 19.31
CA LEU A 44 -7.12 1.92 18.45
C LEU A 44 -6.31 1.18 17.38
N TRP A 45 -6.44 1.59 16.15
CA TRP A 45 -5.73 0.98 15.02
C TRP A 45 -5.51 1.96 13.88
N THR A 46 -4.56 1.65 13.01
CA THR A 46 -4.25 2.42 11.80
C THR A 46 -4.50 1.57 10.57
N TYR A 47 -5.26 2.10 9.65
CA TYR A 47 -5.52 1.48 8.36
C TYR A 47 -4.41 1.77 7.37
N GLY A 48 -3.86 0.73 6.75
CA GLY A 48 -2.89 0.84 5.68
C GLY A 48 -3.28 -0.01 4.49
N PHE A 49 -2.88 0.39 3.31
CA PHE A 49 -3.12 -0.35 2.08
C PHE A 49 -1.97 -0.12 1.09
N ASP A 50 -1.81 -1.07 0.17
CA ASP A 50 -0.80 -1.03 -0.88
C ASP A 50 -1.16 -1.99 -2.01
N GLY A 51 -0.64 -1.74 -3.21
CA GLY A 51 -0.83 -2.58 -4.39
C GLY A 51 0.41 -3.39 -4.74
N LYS A 52 0.26 -4.72 -4.85
CA LYS A 52 1.30 -5.60 -5.38
C LYS A 52 1.10 -5.85 -6.87
N TRP A 53 1.87 -5.18 -7.70
CA TRP A 53 1.82 -5.34 -9.15
C TRP A 53 2.42 -6.67 -9.62
N LEU A 54 1.65 -7.42 -10.40
CA LEU A 54 2.07 -8.68 -11.05
C LEU A 54 2.48 -8.46 -12.50
N GLY A 55 2.33 -7.27 -12.99
CA GLY A 55 2.62 -6.82 -14.35
C GLY A 55 1.55 -5.86 -14.84
N ARG A 56 1.64 -5.42 -16.10
CA ARG A 56 0.68 -4.48 -16.68
C ARG A 56 -0.75 -5.06 -16.62
N GLY A 57 -1.69 -4.29 -16.07
CA GLY A 57 -3.10 -4.65 -15.98
C GLY A 57 -3.41 -5.74 -14.95
N CYS A 58 -2.55 -5.93 -13.91
CA CYS A 58 -2.86 -6.83 -12.81
C CYS A 58 -2.13 -6.38 -11.55
N VAL A 59 -2.90 -6.01 -10.54
CA VAL A 59 -2.44 -5.62 -9.20
C VAL A 59 -3.30 -6.32 -8.16
N VAL A 60 -2.67 -6.84 -7.12
CA VAL A 60 -3.36 -7.31 -5.91
C VAL A 60 -3.33 -6.18 -4.89
N LEU A 61 -4.50 -5.66 -4.52
CA LEU A 61 -4.67 -4.67 -3.48
C LEU A 61 -4.73 -5.37 -2.12
N ILE A 62 -4.02 -4.85 -1.15
CA ILE A 62 -3.93 -5.44 0.19
C ILE A 62 -4.25 -4.37 1.22
N HIS A 63 -5.19 -4.66 2.08
CA HIS A 63 -5.69 -3.77 3.14
C HIS A 63 -5.37 -4.37 4.50
N ARG A 64 -4.87 -3.55 5.42
CA ARG A 64 -4.28 -4.04 6.66
C ARG A 64 -4.54 -3.11 7.84
N ASP A 65 -4.75 -3.66 9.01
CA ASP A 65 -4.44 -3.02 10.26
C ASP A 65 -2.91 -3.07 10.43
N VAL A 66 -2.25 -1.93 10.22
CA VAL A 66 -0.78 -1.86 10.27
C VAL A 66 -0.26 -1.85 11.70
N THR A 67 -1.06 -1.37 12.66
CA THR A 67 -0.73 -1.35 14.09
C THR A 67 -0.60 -2.78 14.64
N HIS A 68 -1.59 -3.62 14.37
CA HIS A 68 -1.62 -5.00 14.86
C HIS A 68 -1.12 -6.02 13.84
N LYS A 69 -0.67 -5.55 12.68
CA LYS A 69 -0.14 -6.39 11.59
C LYS A 69 -1.11 -7.45 11.12
N GLU A 70 -2.41 -7.11 11.06
CA GLU A 70 -3.46 -8.00 10.58
C GLU A 70 -3.94 -7.61 9.18
N THR A 71 -3.89 -8.55 8.23
CA THR A 71 -4.48 -8.34 6.90
C THR A 71 -5.99 -8.41 7.02
N LEU A 72 -6.68 -7.36 6.58
CA LEU A 72 -8.13 -7.21 6.67
C LEU A 72 -8.82 -7.67 5.40
N TRP A 73 -8.28 -7.26 4.24
CA TRP A 73 -8.91 -7.47 2.94
C TRP A 73 -7.86 -7.58 1.84
N TRP A 74 -8.23 -8.22 0.75
CA TRP A 74 -7.47 -8.22 -0.50
C TRP A 74 -8.41 -8.43 -1.68
N SER A 75 -8.05 -7.86 -2.80
CA SER A 75 -8.70 -8.04 -4.10
C SER A 75 -7.68 -7.95 -5.22
N ASP A 76 -8.06 -8.29 -6.42
CA ASP A 76 -7.29 -8.00 -7.62
C ASP A 76 -8.00 -6.99 -8.52
N SER A 77 -7.23 -6.23 -9.26
CA SER A 77 -7.71 -5.20 -10.16
C SER A 77 -6.77 -5.02 -11.34
N MET A 78 -7.26 -4.38 -12.40
CA MET A 78 -6.42 -3.97 -13.53
C MET A 78 -5.49 -2.81 -13.19
N SER A 79 -5.86 -1.98 -12.21
CA SER A 79 -5.12 -0.80 -11.79
C SER A 79 -5.47 -0.40 -10.36
N GLU A 80 -4.61 0.38 -9.74
CA GLU A 80 -4.90 1.06 -8.46
C GLU A 80 -5.76 2.30 -8.71
N SER A 81 -7.02 2.07 -9.07
CA SER A 81 -7.99 3.15 -9.30
C SER A 81 -8.77 3.49 -8.04
N ILE A 82 -9.38 4.68 -8.05
CA ILE A 82 -10.32 5.13 -7.02
C ILE A 82 -11.42 4.11 -6.81
N ASP A 83 -12.03 3.63 -7.91
CA ASP A 83 -13.14 2.67 -7.88
C ASP A 83 -12.73 1.33 -7.26
N ALA A 84 -11.51 0.83 -7.58
CA ALA A 84 -10.99 -0.41 -7.00
C ALA A 84 -10.84 -0.29 -5.48
N TYR A 85 -10.27 0.81 -4.99
CA TYR A 85 -10.13 1.05 -3.56
C TYR A 85 -11.49 1.27 -2.87
N THR A 86 -12.41 2.02 -3.47
CA THR A 86 -13.77 2.23 -2.92
C THR A 86 -14.51 0.91 -2.76
N LYS A 87 -14.40 0.02 -3.76
CA LYS A 87 -15.00 -1.32 -3.72
C LYS A 87 -14.49 -2.15 -2.53
N ASP A 88 -13.21 -2.03 -2.19
CA ASP A 88 -12.59 -2.79 -1.09
C ASP A 88 -12.84 -2.14 0.28
N ILE A 89 -12.83 -0.81 0.36
CA ILE A 89 -13.03 -0.07 1.61
C ILE A 89 -14.45 -0.21 2.13
N THR A 90 -15.45 -0.23 1.25
CA THR A 90 -16.86 -0.32 1.61
C THR A 90 -17.16 -1.56 2.49
N PRO A 91 -16.80 -2.80 2.10
CA PRO A 91 -17.00 -3.95 2.97
C PRO A 91 -16.15 -3.88 4.26
N ILE A 92 -14.93 -3.33 4.21
CA ILE A 92 -14.12 -3.16 5.42
C ILE A 92 -14.82 -2.24 6.42
N LYS A 93 -15.30 -1.06 5.97
CA LYS A 93 -16.07 -0.13 6.79
C LYS A 93 -17.29 -0.81 7.42
N HIS A 94 -18.05 -1.56 6.63
CA HIS A 94 -19.23 -2.28 7.10
C HIS A 94 -18.89 -3.34 8.15
N LEU A 95 -17.82 -4.10 7.94
CA LEU A 95 -17.39 -5.18 8.83
C LEU A 95 -16.75 -4.67 10.12
N THR A 96 -16.10 -3.52 10.10
CA THR A 96 -15.51 -2.89 11.30
C THR A 96 -16.52 -2.05 12.08
N LYS A 97 -17.68 -1.76 11.49
CA LYS A 97 -18.80 -1.02 12.13
C LYS A 97 -18.31 0.28 12.79
N ASP A 98 -18.52 0.39 14.12
CA ASP A 98 -18.20 1.60 14.89
C ASP A 98 -16.72 1.68 15.31
N ASN A 99 -15.89 0.69 14.95
CA ASN A 99 -14.48 0.69 15.28
C ASN A 99 -13.66 1.31 14.13
N HIS A 100 -13.74 2.64 13.97
CA HIS A 100 -13.03 3.38 12.95
C HIS A 100 -11.52 3.42 13.23
N PRO A 101 -10.66 3.45 12.18
CA PRO A 101 -9.23 3.67 12.38
C PRO A 101 -8.98 5.07 12.95
N VAL A 102 -7.98 5.20 13.82
CA VAL A 102 -7.49 6.49 14.29
C VAL A 102 -6.79 7.26 13.17
N GLY A 103 -6.08 6.53 12.31
CA GLY A 103 -5.37 7.10 11.19
C GLY A 103 -5.30 6.15 10.00
N THR A 104 -4.93 6.71 8.86
CA THR A 104 -4.61 5.98 7.64
C THR A 104 -3.17 6.23 7.25
N ILE A 105 -2.53 5.26 6.58
CA ILE A 105 -1.20 5.43 6.01
C ILE A 105 -1.15 4.92 4.57
N SER A 106 -0.65 5.77 3.65
CA SER A 106 -0.61 5.47 2.22
C SER A 106 0.56 6.12 1.49
N ASP A 107 0.73 5.80 0.20
CA ASP A 107 1.67 6.43 -0.73
C ASP A 107 1.22 7.84 -1.21
N TRP A 108 0.11 8.34 -0.68
CA TRP A 108 -0.39 9.71 -0.91
C TRP A 108 -0.89 10.01 -2.32
N LYS A 109 -1.59 9.08 -2.96
CA LYS A 109 -2.31 9.39 -4.21
C LYS A 109 -3.54 10.27 -3.90
N PRO A 110 -3.67 11.47 -4.52
CA PRO A 110 -4.69 12.46 -4.13
C PRO A 110 -6.13 11.92 -4.11
N GLY A 111 -6.50 11.11 -5.09
CA GLY A 111 -7.85 10.52 -5.13
C GLY A 111 -8.12 9.55 -3.98
N ILE A 112 -7.10 8.84 -3.53
CA ILE A 112 -7.20 7.87 -2.42
C ILE A 112 -7.25 8.59 -1.08
N VAL A 113 -6.42 9.62 -0.90
CA VAL A 113 -6.45 10.49 0.29
C VAL A 113 -7.86 11.05 0.50
N ARG A 114 -8.50 11.53 -0.58
CA ARG A 114 -9.88 12.02 -0.53
C ARG A 114 -10.86 10.95 -0.07
N ILE A 115 -10.82 9.74 -0.66
CA ILE A 115 -11.71 8.63 -0.26
C ILE A 115 -11.53 8.27 1.21
N MET A 116 -10.29 8.25 1.72
CA MET A 116 -10.05 7.96 3.14
C MET A 116 -10.75 8.96 4.05
N GLY A 117 -10.63 10.27 3.76
CA GLY A 117 -11.31 11.32 4.50
C GLY A 117 -12.84 11.27 4.39
N GLU A 118 -13.37 10.94 3.22
CA GLU A 118 -14.82 10.76 3.00
C GLU A 118 -15.36 9.48 3.68
N THR A 119 -14.53 8.45 3.78
CA THR A 119 -14.94 7.18 4.41
C THR A 119 -14.94 7.25 5.92
N TRP A 120 -13.92 7.87 6.49
CA TRP A 120 -13.74 8.02 7.94
C TRP A 120 -13.49 9.49 8.27
N GLU A 121 -14.55 10.20 8.59
CA GLU A 121 -14.47 11.62 8.94
C GLU A 121 -13.56 11.84 10.15
N GLY A 122 -12.70 12.85 10.07
CA GLY A 122 -11.75 13.20 11.14
C GLY A 122 -10.56 12.25 11.31
N VAL A 123 -10.37 11.26 10.40
CA VAL A 123 -9.22 10.35 10.45
C VAL A 123 -7.92 11.10 10.14
N TYR A 124 -6.89 10.88 10.94
CA TYR A 124 -5.54 11.37 10.62
C TYR A 124 -5.00 10.66 9.38
N GLN A 125 -4.30 11.39 8.53
CA GLN A 125 -3.79 10.82 7.27
C GLN A 125 -2.27 10.97 7.17
N GLN A 126 -1.57 9.89 7.46
CA GLN A 126 -0.10 9.83 7.39
C GLN A 126 0.36 9.44 5.99
N ARG A 127 1.26 10.22 5.44
CA ARG A 127 2.00 9.85 4.23
C ARG A 127 3.14 8.90 4.58
N CYS A 128 3.26 7.77 3.90
CA CYS A 128 4.33 6.80 4.14
C CYS A 128 5.70 7.40 3.82
N LEU A 129 6.55 7.60 4.84
CA LEU A 129 7.84 8.27 4.67
C LEU A 129 8.82 7.50 3.79
N VAL A 130 8.73 6.18 3.71
CA VAL A 130 9.57 5.38 2.78
C VAL A 130 9.23 5.70 1.33
N HIS A 131 7.95 5.89 0.99
CA HIS A 131 7.55 6.34 -0.34
C HIS A 131 8.01 7.76 -0.62
N VAL A 132 7.91 8.66 0.36
CA VAL A 132 8.43 10.04 0.27
C VAL A 132 9.94 10.02 0.01
N GLU A 133 10.70 9.27 0.79
CA GLU A 133 12.16 9.15 0.61
C GLU A 133 12.54 8.59 -0.76
N ARG A 134 11.81 7.58 -1.24
CA ARG A 134 12.02 6.98 -2.57
C ARG A 134 11.78 8.00 -3.69
N ASP A 135 10.71 8.81 -3.58
CA ASP A 135 10.43 9.87 -4.53
C ASP A 135 11.49 10.97 -4.50
N LEU A 136 11.93 11.37 -3.32
CA LEU A 136 12.99 12.37 -3.14
C LEU A 136 14.33 11.87 -3.70
N LYS A 137 14.71 10.61 -3.49
CA LYS A 137 15.91 9.99 -4.09
C LYS A 137 15.90 10.05 -5.63
N ARG A 138 14.71 9.88 -6.23
CA ARG A 138 14.56 9.97 -7.69
C ARG A 138 14.63 11.39 -8.19
N LEU A 139 14.11 12.37 -7.45
CA LEU A 139 14.09 13.78 -7.83
C LEU A 139 15.41 14.50 -7.55
N LEU A 140 16.13 14.06 -6.53
CA LEU A 140 17.39 14.63 -6.04
C LEU A 140 18.51 13.60 -6.21
N PRO A 141 19.13 13.47 -7.38
CA PRO A 141 20.20 12.50 -7.63
C PRO A 141 21.42 12.78 -6.75
N LEU A 142 22.13 11.69 -6.36
CA LEU A 142 23.28 11.75 -5.45
C LEU A 142 24.41 12.63 -5.99
N HIS A 143 24.67 12.53 -7.28
CA HIS A 143 25.76 13.25 -7.96
C HIS A 143 25.21 14.38 -8.84
N SER A 144 24.39 15.25 -8.25
CA SER A 144 23.92 16.44 -8.96
C SER A 144 25.06 17.47 -9.08
N PRO A 145 25.23 18.11 -10.25
CA PRO A 145 26.16 19.24 -10.39
C PRO A 145 25.65 20.53 -9.71
N ILE A 146 24.39 20.54 -9.25
CA ILE A 146 23.73 21.72 -8.68
C ILE A 146 23.84 21.64 -7.14
N PRO A 147 24.57 22.57 -6.47
CA PRO A 147 24.75 22.58 -5.00
C PRO A 147 23.41 22.57 -4.26
N ALA A 148 22.42 23.34 -4.71
CA ALA A 148 21.09 23.36 -4.14
C ALA A 148 20.43 21.97 -4.10
N THR A 149 20.63 21.14 -5.13
CA THR A 149 20.10 19.77 -5.18
C THR A 149 20.79 18.87 -4.18
N GLN A 150 22.12 18.98 -4.04
CA GLN A 150 22.89 18.19 -3.07
C GLN A 150 22.45 18.53 -1.64
N TYR A 151 22.38 19.82 -1.32
CA TYR A 151 22.00 20.27 0.02
C TYR A 151 20.55 19.89 0.35
N LEU A 152 19.58 20.10 -0.56
CA LEU A 152 18.21 19.67 -0.33
C LEU A 152 18.12 18.16 -0.14
N ARG A 153 18.92 17.37 -0.85
CA ARG A 153 18.99 15.93 -0.67
C ARG A 153 19.46 15.54 0.74
N GLU A 154 20.53 16.17 1.26
CA GLU A 154 21.03 15.91 2.60
C GLU A 154 19.98 16.15 3.67
N ILE A 155 19.20 17.25 3.55
CA ILE A 155 18.07 17.52 4.43
C ILE A 155 17.00 16.42 4.26
N ALA A 156 16.59 16.16 3.03
CA ALA A 156 15.50 15.25 2.67
C ALA A 156 15.74 13.82 3.18
N MET A 157 16.98 13.31 3.13
CA MET A 157 17.30 11.95 3.57
C MET A 157 17.19 11.75 5.07
N ARG A 158 17.00 12.80 5.86
CA ARG A 158 16.76 12.70 7.31
C ARG A 158 15.29 12.41 7.63
N ILE A 159 14.36 12.54 6.70
CA ILE A 159 12.91 12.51 6.95
C ILE A 159 12.45 11.21 7.66
N CYS A 160 13.03 10.06 7.31
CA CYS A 160 12.69 8.77 7.94
C CYS A 160 13.33 8.57 9.33
N SER A 161 14.29 9.42 9.74
CA SER A 161 14.99 9.33 11.02
C SER A 161 14.43 10.22 12.11
N LEU A 162 13.49 11.09 11.80
CA LEU A 162 12.88 12.02 12.76
C LEU A 162 12.01 11.23 13.75
N LYS A 163 12.18 11.48 15.05
CA LYS A 163 11.48 10.74 16.12
C LYS A 163 10.74 11.65 17.07
N THR A 164 11.03 12.94 17.07
CA THR A 164 10.48 13.92 17.99
C THR A 164 10.00 15.17 17.27
N ARG A 165 9.13 15.95 17.95
CA ARG A 165 8.76 17.29 17.47
C ARG A 165 9.95 18.23 17.37
N ALA A 166 10.97 18.07 18.23
CA ALA A 166 12.21 18.84 18.13
C ALA A 166 12.97 18.50 16.83
N ASP A 167 13.09 17.21 16.47
CA ASP A 167 13.72 16.82 15.20
C ASP A 167 12.96 17.41 14.00
N ARG A 168 11.64 17.39 14.02
CA ARG A 168 10.78 18.03 13.01
C ARG A 168 11.07 19.53 12.88
N ASN A 169 11.16 20.23 14.01
CA ASN A 169 11.43 21.66 14.02
C ASN A 169 12.83 21.97 13.43
N HIS A 170 13.85 21.19 13.78
CA HIS A 170 15.18 21.28 13.18
C HIS A 170 15.16 21.00 11.68
N PHE A 171 14.37 20.03 11.26
CA PHE A 171 14.20 19.70 9.85
C PHE A 171 13.59 20.88 9.08
N PHE A 172 12.53 21.50 9.58
CA PHE A 172 11.92 22.67 8.97
C PHE A 172 12.86 23.89 8.98
N PHE A 173 13.61 24.08 10.04
CA PHE A 173 14.62 25.13 10.08
C PHE A 173 15.68 24.94 8.98
N SER A 174 16.16 23.72 8.77
CA SER A 174 17.08 23.41 7.68
C SER A 174 16.47 23.69 6.30
N LEU A 175 15.19 23.36 6.10
CA LEU A 175 14.46 23.69 4.87
C LEU A 175 14.31 25.21 4.68
N LEU A 176 14.07 25.97 5.74
CA LEU A 176 13.97 27.43 5.69
C LEU A 176 15.32 28.05 5.25
N LEU A 177 16.43 27.61 5.84
CA LEU A 177 17.75 28.08 5.46
C LEU A 177 18.05 27.77 3.98
N TRP A 178 17.73 26.54 3.55
CA TRP A 178 17.87 26.17 2.14
C TRP A 178 17.04 27.06 1.22
N HIS A 179 15.79 27.34 1.60
CA HIS A 179 14.89 28.17 0.80
C HIS A 179 15.42 29.59 0.66
N ASN A 180 15.89 30.20 1.74
CA ASN A 180 16.44 31.56 1.72
C ASN A 180 17.62 31.69 0.75
N GLU A 181 18.43 30.64 0.62
CA GLU A 181 19.60 30.66 -0.26
C GLU A 181 19.25 30.33 -1.72
N TYR A 182 18.30 29.41 -1.96
CA TYR A 182 18.07 28.83 -3.29
C TYR A 182 16.68 29.07 -3.88
N GLU A 183 15.85 29.92 -3.28
CA GLU A 183 14.47 30.17 -3.76
C GLU A 183 14.43 30.60 -5.23
N SER A 184 15.40 31.37 -5.70
CA SER A 184 15.50 31.86 -7.09
C SER A 184 15.48 30.70 -8.09
N LEU A 185 16.16 29.58 -7.79
CA LEU A 185 16.19 28.40 -8.66
C LEU A 185 14.81 27.74 -8.80
N LEU A 186 13.94 27.84 -7.79
CA LEU A 186 12.58 27.33 -7.86
C LEU A 186 11.68 28.11 -8.81
N LYS A 187 12.04 29.38 -9.09
CA LYS A 187 11.29 30.29 -9.95
C LYS A 187 11.88 30.38 -11.37
N GLU A 188 13.09 29.88 -11.58
CA GLU A 188 13.82 29.96 -12.86
C GLU A 188 13.05 29.20 -13.96
N ARG A 189 12.95 29.83 -15.12
CA ARG A 189 12.22 29.33 -16.28
C ARG A 189 13.13 29.27 -17.51
N THR A 190 13.05 28.18 -18.24
CA THR A 190 13.66 28.02 -19.56
C THR A 190 12.63 28.33 -20.63
N ILE A 191 12.98 29.20 -21.55
CA ILE A 191 12.20 29.53 -22.74
C ILE A 191 12.77 28.69 -23.89
N PRO A 192 11.95 27.87 -24.57
CA PRO A 192 12.44 27.07 -25.69
C PRO A 192 12.84 27.93 -26.88
N VAL A 193 13.77 27.44 -27.68
CA VAL A 193 14.04 28.01 -28.99
C VAL A 193 12.79 27.88 -29.84
N PHE A 194 12.46 28.96 -30.59
CA PHE A 194 11.25 29.04 -31.40
C PHE A 194 11.11 27.80 -32.32
N GLY A 195 9.93 27.22 -32.36
CA GLY A 195 9.62 26.07 -33.22
C GLY A 195 10.02 24.67 -32.66
N THR A 196 10.74 24.56 -31.53
CA THR A 196 11.21 23.27 -31.00
C THR A 196 10.17 22.54 -30.15
N THR A 197 9.26 23.26 -29.52
CA THR A 197 8.18 22.68 -28.69
C THR A 197 6.90 23.51 -28.73
N LYS A 198 5.74 22.87 -28.35
CA LYS A 198 4.47 23.59 -28.16
C LYS A 198 4.39 24.38 -26.84
N LYS A 199 5.34 24.17 -25.91
CA LYS A 199 5.35 24.84 -24.61
C LYS A 199 5.97 26.23 -24.75
N ARG A 200 5.36 27.24 -24.09
CA ARG A 200 5.91 28.59 -24.02
C ARG A 200 7.14 28.69 -23.12
N TRP A 201 7.17 27.90 -22.06
CA TRP A 201 8.27 27.83 -21.09
C TRP A 201 8.07 26.60 -20.17
N TRP A 202 9.10 26.22 -19.41
CA TRP A 202 9.05 25.26 -18.31
C TRP A 202 9.99 25.69 -17.18
N TYR A 203 9.78 25.15 -15.98
CA TYR A 203 10.73 25.41 -14.89
C TYR A 203 12.04 24.68 -15.17
N THR A 204 13.17 25.43 -15.16
CA THR A 204 14.53 24.92 -15.40
C THR A 204 14.85 23.79 -14.43
N HIS A 205 14.58 24.00 -13.16
CA HIS A 205 14.84 23.05 -12.08
C HIS A 205 13.55 22.31 -11.62
N SER A 206 12.82 21.70 -12.55
CA SER A 206 11.52 21.09 -12.29
C SER A 206 11.56 19.99 -11.23
N ASN A 207 12.61 19.16 -11.19
CA ASN A 207 12.77 18.10 -10.19
C ASN A 207 13.05 18.69 -8.79
N LEU A 208 13.91 19.70 -8.69
CA LEU A 208 14.17 20.42 -7.45
C LEU A 208 12.89 21.04 -6.89
N ARG A 209 12.12 21.70 -7.74
CA ARG A 209 10.82 22.28 -7.40
C ARG A 209 9.82 21.22 -6.92
N ARG A 210 9.78 20.05 -7.56
CA ARG A 210 8.91 18.95 -7.15
C ARG A 210 9.33 18.39 -5.79
N ALA A 211 10.64 18.20 -5.57
CA ALA A 211 11.16 17.75 -4.28
C ALA A 211 10.83 18.74 -3.16
N TRP A 212 11.04 20.04 -3.40
CA TRP A 212 10.64 21.09 -2.48
C TRP A 212 9.15 21.02 -2.10
N ARG A 213 8.27 20.88 -3.09
CA ARG A 213 6.83 20.76 -2.85
C ARG A 213 6.46 19.51 -2.04
N ILE A 214 7.14 18.39 -2.26
CA ILE A 214 6.93 17.17 -1.46
C ILE A 214 7.22 17.42 0.02
N LEU A 215 8.24 18.21 0.32
CA LEU A 215 8.70 18.48 1.68
C LEU A 215 7.93 19.60 2.40
N THR A 216 7.25 20.48 1.65
CA THR A 216 6.67 21.71 2.21
C THR A 216 5.17 21.87 1.99
N HIS A 217 4.59 21.08 1.09
CA HIS A 217 3.15 21.11 0.85
C HIS A 217 2.49 20.00 1.66
N ASP A 218 1.51 20.36 2.48
CA ASP A 218 0.79 19.42 3.33
C ASP A 218 1.73 18.72 4.35
N THR A 219 2.39 19.54 5.16
CA THR A 219 3.41 19.09 6.11
C THR A 219 2.84 18.23 7.24
N ASP A 220 1.57 18.43 7.61
CA ASP A 220 0.92 17.67 8.67
C ASP A 220 0.88 16.19 8.31
N SER A 221 0.52 15.87 7.08
CA SER A 221 0.49 14.49 6.57
C SER A 221 1.85 13.76 6.62
N LEU A 222 2.95 14.48 6.67
CA LEU A 222 4.29 13.89 6.81
C LEU A 222 4.63 13.51 8.25
N PHE A 223 3.99 14.15 9.24
CA PHE A 223 4.43 14.10 10.64
C PHE A 223 3.32 13.77 11.65
N GLU A 224 2.15 13.31 11.21
CA GLU A 224 1.04 12.87 12.08
C GLU A 224 1.50 11.84 13.12
N TYR A 225 2.44 10.95 12.75
CA TYR A 225 3.00 9.92 13.65
C TYR A 225 3.74 10.50 14.86
N LEU A 226 4.20 11.76 14.80
CA LEU A 226 4.84 12.43 15.95
C LEU A 226 3.81 12.95 16.96
N ASP A 227 2.61 13.22 16.50
CA ASP A 227 1.52 13.76 17.32
C ASP A 227 0.54 12.67 17.76
N VAL A 228 0.41 11.60 16.97
CA VAL A 228 -0.48 10.45 17.22
C VAL A 228 0.34 9.14 17.19
N PRO A 229 0.91 8.68 18.32
CA PRO A 229 1.88 7.59 18.36
C PRO A 229 1.40 6.21 17.86
N ILE A 230 0.09 6.00 17.74
CA ILE A 230 -0.49 4.77 17.19
C ILE A 230 -0.30 4.68 15.67
N ILE A 231 -0.08 5.80 15.01
CA ILE A 231 0.12 5.88 13.57
C ILE A 231 1.62 5.66 13.28
N PRO A 232 2.00 4.66 12.49
CA PRO A 232 3.40 4.47 12.11
C PRO A 232 3.82 5.48 11.04
N SER A 233 5.08 5.89 11.04
CA SER A 233 5.65 6.75 10.00
C SER A 233 5.80 6.07 8.64
N THR A 234 5.78 4.74 8.61
CA THR A 234 6.03 3.92 7.41
C THR A 234 5.06 2.76 7.30
N ASN A 235 4.79 2.34 6.07
CA ASN A 235 3.95 1.19 5.77
C ASN A 235 4.75 -0.14 5.68
N ASN A 236 5.84 -0.26 6.45
CA ASN A 236 6.74 -1.42 6.43
C ASN A 236 6.03 -2.74 6.71
N SER A 237 4.94 -2.71 7.45
CA SER A 237 4.10 -3.87 7.74
C SER A 237 3.49 -4.47 6.46
N LEU A 238 3.13 -3.64 5.48
CA LEU A 238 2.64 -4.06 4.16
C LEU A 238 3.80 -4.43 3.23
N GLU A 239 4.88 -3.66 3.23
CA GLU A 239 6.08 -3.98 2.43
C GLU A 239 6.65 -5.35 2.82
N GLY A 240 6.64 -5.70 4.11
CA GLY A 240 7.00 -7.03 4.60
C GLY A 240 6.13 -8.14 3.98
N ILE A 241 4.80 -7.98 3.96
CA ILE A 241 3.91 -8.94 3.28
C ILE A 241 4.18 -8.97 1.78
N ASN A 242 4.27 -7.82 1.14
CA ASN A 242 4.53 -7.71 -0.28
C ASN A 242 5.85 -8.39 -0.71
N SER A 243 6.86 -8.41 0.15
CA SER A 243 8.11 -9.10 -0.12
C SER A 243 7.97 -10.62 -0.04
N HIS A 244 7.12 -11.12 0.87
CA HIS A 244 6.83 -12.56 1.02
C HIS A 244 5.85 -13.11 -0.02
N LEU A 245 5.03 -12.25 -0.62
CA LEU A 245 4.16 -12.64 -1.75
C LEU A 245 5.02 -12.86 -3.00
N ALA A 246 5.45 -14.11 -3.18
CA ALA A 246 6.40 -14.45 -4.23
C ALA A 246 5.83 -14.24 -5.63
N ARG A 247 6.49 -13.38 -6.41
CA ARG A 247 6.31 -13.39 -7.87
C ARG A 247 6.91 -14.69 -8.42
N ARG A 248 6.08 -15.50 -9.04
CA ARG A 248 6.57 -16.65 -9.82
C ARG A 248 6.56 -16.31 -11.30
N ARG A 249 7.70 -15.86 -11.80
CA ARG A 249 7.89 -15.58 -13.23
C ARG A 249 7.54 -16.83 -14.05
N GLY A 250 6.83 -16.62 -15.16
CA GLY A 250 6.44 -17.72 -16.07
C GLY A 250 5.08 -18.36 -15.78
N LEU A 251 4.41 -18.03 -14.65
CA LEU A 251 3.03 -18.46 -14.42
C LEU A 251 2.02 -17.42 -14.96
N PRO A 252 0.85 -17.87 -15.46
CA PRO A 252 -0.27 -16.98 -15.77
C PRO A 252 -0.62 -16.09 -14.57
N LYS A 253 -1.11 -14.85 -14.85
CA LYS A 253 -1.40 -13.86 -13.80
C LYS A 253 -2.47 -14.36 -12.84
N GLU A 254 -3.49 -15.02 -13.36
CA GLU A 254 -4.60 -15.60 -12.60
C GLU A 254 -4.09 -16.60 -11.55
N TYR A 255 -3.11 -17.42 -11.90
CA TYR A 255 -2.49 -18.36 -10.97
C TYR A 255 -1.63 -17.66 -9.91
N GLN A 256 -0.94 -16.58 -10.31
CA GLN A 256 -0.18 -15.77 -9.35
C GLN A 256 -1.12 -15.08 -8.35
N VAL A 257 -2.25 -14.52 -8.79
CA VAL A 257 -3.31 -13.93 -7.94
C VAL A 257 -3.85 -14.99 -6.98
N ALA A 258 -4.29 -16.14 -7.50
CA ALA A 258 -4.83 -17.21 -6.66
C ALA A 258 -3.84 -17.69 -5.59
N MET A 259 -2.56 -17.84 -5.94
CA MET A 259 -1.51 -18.18 -4.99
C MET A 259 -1.33 -17.11 -3.91
N MET A 260 -1.37 -15.83 -4.27
CA MET A 260 -1.28 -14.74 -3.31
C MET A 260 -2.47 -14.74 -2.36
N TYR A 261 -3.66 -14.99 -2.84
CA TYR A 261 -4.87 -15.10 -2.00
C TYR A 261 -4.72 -16.23 -0.98
N TRP A 262 -4.22 -17.40 -1.39
CA TRP A 262 -3.92 -18.49 -0.47
C TRP A 262 -2.86 -18.11 0.57
N GLN A 263 -1.79 -17.42 0.15
CA GLN A 263 -0.74 -16.96 1.07
C GLN A 263 -1.31 -15.98 2.10
N LEU A 264 -2.14 -15.02 1.66
CA LEU A 264 -2.80 -14.05 2.56
C LEU A 264 -3.76 -14.75 3.52
N ALA A 265 -4.59 -15.66 3.05
CA ALA A 265 -5.51 -16.44 3.88
C ALA A 265 -4.77 -17.29 4.93
N LEU A 266 -3.72 -17.99 4.53
CA LEU A 266 -2.92 -18.82 5.43
C LEU A 266 -2.10 -18.00 6.43
N SER A 267 -1.70 -16.78 6.05
CA SER A 267 -1.04 -15.85 6.99
C SER A 267 -1.95 -15.39 8.11
N ARG A 268 -3.25 -15.37 7.88
CA ARG A 268 -4.28 -15.07 8.88
C ARG A 268 -4.64 -16.31 9.71
N CYS A 269 -4.72 -17.50 9.10
CA CYS A 269 -5.09 -18.74 9.75
C CYS A 269 -3.84 -19.57 10.11
N LYS A 270 -3.09 -19.11 11.14
CA LYS A 270 -1.78 -19.68 11.50
C LYS A 270 -1.87 -21.01 12.24
N THR A 271 -2.92 -21.23 13.05
CA THR A 271 -3.06 -22.46 13.84
C THR A 271 -3.73 -23.59 13.05
N PRO A 272 -3.47 -24.86 13.37
CA PRO A 272 -4.14 -26.01 12.75
C PRO A 272 -5.67 -25.92 12.83
N SER A 273 -6.22 -25.46 13.95
CA SER A 273 -7.66 -25.28 14.14
C SER A 273 -8.25 -24.26 13.17
N LEU A 274 -7.63 -23.07 13.06
CA LEU A 274 -8.07 -22.03 12.13
C LEU A 274 -7.96 -22.47 10.66
N ARG A 275 -6.92 -23.21 10.32
CA ARG A 275 -6.78 -23.80 8.98
C ARG A 275 -7.87 -24.82 8.68
N LYS A 276 -8.24 -25.65 9.67
CA LYS A 276 -9.35 -26.62 9.54
C LYS A 276 -10.68 -25.89 9.31
N GLN A 277 -10.94 -24.81 10.04
CA GLN A 277 -12.13 -23.97 9.86
C GLN A 277 -12.18 -23.32 8.47
N LEU A 278 -11.09 -22.65 8.07
CA LEU A 278 -10.97 -22.07 6.73
C LEU A 278 -11.21 -23.10 5.64
N TRP A 279 -10.64 -24.30 5.80
CA TRP A 279 -10.79 -25.39 4.87
C TRP A 279 -12.24 -25.90 4.76
N GLY A 280 -12.96 -26.00 5.89
CA GLY A 280 -14.38 -26.34 5.91
C GLY A 280 -15.24 -25.36 5.14
N ILE A 281 -15.04 -24.07 5.39
CA ILE A 281 -15.74 -22.98 4.69
C ILE A 281 -15.43 -23.00 3.19
N TRP A 282 -14.14 -23.12 2.84
CA TRP A 282 -13.71 -23.16 1.45
C TRP A 282 -14.32 -24.33 0.67
N LYS A 283 -14.37 -25.54 1.24
CA LYS A 283 -15.01 -26.70 0.59
C LYS A 283 -16.48 -26.46 0.26
N GLN A 284 -17.23 -25.82 1.16
CA GLN A 284 -18.64 -25.49 0.94
C GLN A 284 -18.80 -24.53 -0.24
N VAL A 285 -17.96 -23.48 -0.31
CA VAL A 285 -18.01 -22.49 -1.39
C VAL A 285 -17.56 -23.10 -2.72
N ALA A 286 -16.49 -23.89 -2.74
CA ALA A 286 -16.00 -24.55 -3.95
C ALA A 286 -17.01 -25.55 -4.52
N ALA A 287 -17.73 -26.28 -3.66
CA ALA A 287 -18.79 -27.20 -4.09
C ALA A 287 -19.98 -26.45 -4.70
N ALA A 288 -20.41 -25.33 -4.08
CA ALA A 288 -21.48 -24.50 -4.62
C ALA A 288 -21.15 -23.91 -6.02
N SER A 289 -19.90 -23.48 -6.21
CA SER A 289 -19.43 -22.95 -7.51
C SER A 289 -19.45 -24.02 -8.63
N GLN A 290 -19.15 -25.27 -8.31
CA GLN A 290 -19.22 -26.36 -9.29
C GLN A 290 -20.65 -26.70 -9.71
N THR A 291 -21.59 -26.63 -8.77
CA THR A 291 -23.01 -26.90 -9.06
C THR A 291 -23.61 -25.83 -10.00
N THR A 292 -23.20 -24.58 -9.87
CA THR A 292 -23.68 -23.48 -10.74
C THR A 292 -23.15 -23.60 -12.18
N GLN A 293 -21.96 -24.16 -12.39
CA GLN A 293 -21.39 -24.37 -13.74
C GLN A 293 -22.02 -25.56 -14.51
N ILE A 294 -22.76 -26.44 -13.85
CA ILE A 294 -23.43 -27.58 -14.49
C ILE A 294 -24.83 -27.20 -14.99
N VAL A 295 -25.39 -26.10 -14.49
CA VAL A 295 -26.76 -25.64 -14.81
C VAL A 295 -26.80 -24.56 -15.90
N THR A 296 -25.62 -24.04 -16.30
CA THR A 296 -25.46 -23.12 -17.45
C THR A 296 -24.84 -23.83 -18.65
#